data_b9a2b1e606d4f6b53abcddd333b10af9
#
_entry.id   b9a2b1e606d4f6b53abcddd333b10af9
#
_cell.length_a   1.000
_cell.length_b   1.000
_cell.length_c   1.000
_cell.angle_alpha   90.00
_cell.angle_beta   90.00
_cell.angle_gamma   90.00
#
_symmetry.space_group_name_H-M   'P 1'
#
loop_
_entity.id
_entity.type
_entity.pdbx_description
1 polymer ?
#
loop_
_entity_poly.entity_id
_entity_poly.type
_entity_poly.pdbx_seq_one_letter_code
_entity_poly.pdbx_strand_id
1 'polypeptide(L)'
;MKNYINNYDRATAHIACVGMGWFPKTPGGLDRYVYELTHSLAASGDRLSLYGLDLPEAEPNPGVELINLATADSPLWQRLWLTQRNFLNKQPVKVDAINLNFALYSLPLLPVLPNKVPITFTFHGPWALESEKEGESKLGVFLKQSLVEKSVYRRCDRFIVLSQAFANILHLEYQVPSSKIHIIPGGVDLKRFQPNLSRQQARLQLNWPQDRFIIFTPRRLVKRMGLDKLLQAIAEIKSRIPDIWLAIAGKGPLQLALEQQANELGLNDRVKFLGFLPDCQLPIAYQAADLSIMPSQSLEGFGLTLVESLACGTPALCTPVGGMPEILTGFSPDLITSSCEATAIAQRLEELIMGQIPLPSRAACQDYAATNFDWHKIAFQVRQVLLT
;
A
#
# COMPACT_ATOMS: atom_id res chain seq x y z
N MET A 1 28.38 14.45 -6.16
CA MET A 1 27.79 15.54 -5.35
C MET A 1 27.79 16.80 -6.19
N LYS A 2 26.73 17.11 -6.93
CA LYS A 2 26.49 18.41 -7.57
C LYS A 2 25.01 18.71 -7.53
N ASN A 3 24.66 19.70 -6.70
CA ASN A 3 23.53 20.63 -6.79
C ASN A 3 22.18 20.14 -7.33
N TYR A 4 21.39 19.47 -6.47
CA TYR A 4 19.93 19.41 -6.55
C TYR A 4 19.27 20.31 -5.46
N ILE A 5 19.93 21.35 -5.05
CA ILE A 5 19.39 22.38 -4.15
C ILE A 5 19.43 23.67 -4.94
N ASN A 6 18.30 24.09 -5.46
CA ASN A 6 17.78 25.43 -5.68
C ASN A 6 16.95 25.50 -6.97
N ASN A 7 15.63 25.31 -6.82
CA ASN A 7 14.61 25.97 -7.61
C ASN A 7 13.26 25.83 -6.90
N TYR A 8 13.16 26.34 -5.68
CA TYR A 8 11.88 26.46 -4.97
C TYR A 8 11.54 27.94 -4.71
N ASP A 9 11.47 28.72 -5.78
CA ASP A 9 10.64 29.92 -5.83
C ASP A 9 9.19 29.48 -6.19
N ARG A 10 8.64 28.51 -5.45
CA ARG A 10 7.27 28.04 -5.66
C ARG A 10 6.39 28.58 -4.55
N ALA A 11 5.33 29.29 -4.95
CA ALA A 11 4.30 29.73 -4.01
C ALA A 11 3.80 28.51 -3.21
N THR A 12 3.76 28.65 -1.88
CA THR A 12 3.16 27.69 -0.96
C THR A 12 1.72 27.47 -1.36
N ALA A 13 1.33 26.21 -1.62
CA ALA A 13 -0.04 25.84 -1.90
C ALA A 13 -0.75 25.32 -0.65
N HIS A 14 -2.06 25.53 -0.57
CA HIS A 14 -2.91 24.93 0.45
C HIS A 14 -3.72 23.80 -0.18
N ILE A 15 -3.47 22.56 0.23
CA ILE A 15 -4.09 21.36 -0.32
C ILE A 15 -4.98 20.70 0.73
N ALA A 16 -6.25 20.48 0.38
CA ALA A 16 -7.17 19.70 1.21
C ALA A 16 -7.12 18.23 0.80
N CYS A 17 -6.76 17.34 1.72
CA CYS A 17 -6.74 15.89 1.51
C CYS A 17 -7.89 15.25 2.29
N VAL A 18 -8.73 14.46 1.61
CA VAL A 18 -9.79 13.66 2.25
C VAL A 18 -9.34 12.21 2.23
N GLY A 19 -8.98 11.70 3.42
CA GLY A 19 -8.55 10.33 3.65
C GLY A 19 -9.65 9.45 4.24
N MET A 20 -9.26 8.40 4.92
CA MET A 20 -10.15 7.49 5.64
C MET A 20 -9.82 7.51 7.14
N GLY A 21 -8.82 6.79 7.59
CA GLY A 21 -8.36 6.75 8.97
C GLY A 21 -7.03 7.49 9.18
N TRP A 22 -6.43 7.24 10.33
CA TRP A 22 -5.12 7.78 10.69
C TRP A 22 -4.07 6.68 10.81
N PHE A 23 -3.03 6.74 9.99
CA PHE A 23 -1.85 5.90 10.16
C PHE A 23 -0.93 6.50 11.24
N PRO A 24 -0.35 5.72 12.16
CA PRO A 24 -0.33 4.25 12.23
C PRO A 24 -1.47 3.62 13.05
N LYS A 25 -2.41 4.39 13.61
CA LYS A 25 -3.53 3.88 14.42
C LYS A 25 -4.43 2.94 13.62
N THR A 26 -4.68 3.30 12.36
CA THR A 26 -5.42 2.46 11.40
C THR A 26 -4.43 1.89 10.39
N PRO A 27 -4.01 0.63 10.52
CA PRO A 27 -3.07 0.03 9.59
C PRO A 27 -3.73 -0.26 8.24
N GLY A 28 -3.14 0.24 7.16
CA GLY A 28 -3.65 0.01 5.79
C GLY A 28 -2.81 0.75 4.76
N GLY A 29 -2.79 0.24 3.53
CA GLY A 29 -2.01 0.85 2.43
C GLY A 29 -2.51 2.25 2.07
N LEU A 30 -3.83 2.46 2.05
CA LEU A 30 -4.45 3.75 1.78
C LEU A 30 -4.07 4.78 2.86
N ASP A 31 -4.30 4.46 4.14
CA ASP A 31 -4.05 5.40 5.24
C ASP A 31 -2.55 5.74 5.34
N ARG A 32 -1.68 4.75 5.12
CA ARG A 32 -0.23 4.97 5.04
C ARG A 32 0.14 5.88 3.87
N TYR A 33 -0.39 5.64 2.67
CA TYR A 33 -0.12 6.48 1.51
C TYR A 33 -0.53 7.94 1.77
N VAL A 34 -1.73 8.17 2.30
CA VAL A 34 -2.23 9.51 2.61
C VAL A 34 -1.36 10.19 3.67
N TYR A 35 -0.98 9.47 4.70
CA TYR A 35 -0.08 9.95 5.75
C TYR A 35 1.27 10.39 5.18
N GLU A 36 1.96 9.50 4.47
CA GLU A 36 3.29 9.77 3.91
C GLU A 36 3.26 10.89 2.86
N LEU A 37 2.24 10.92 2.00
CA LEU A 37 2.06 11.97 1.00
C LEU A 37 1.87 13.33 1.66
N THR A 38 0.96 13.45 2.64
CA THR A 38 0.67 14.72 3.31
C THR A 38 1.89 15.25 4.05
N HIS A 39 2.64 14.38 4.73
CA HIS A 39 3.88 14.75 5.42
C HIS A 39 4.98 15.18 4.45
N SER A 40 5.11 14.49 3.31
CA SER A 40 6.12 14.82 2.29
C SER A 40 5.81 16.14 1.58
N LEU A 41 4.53 16.44 1.32
CA LEU A 41 4.10 17.74 0.78
C LEU A 41 4.33 18.86 1.78
N ALA A 42 3.98 18.66 3.06
CA ALA A 42 4.23 19.64 4.12
C ALA A 42 5.73 19.91 4.32
N ALA A 43 6.56 18.87 4.29
CA ALA A 43 8.01 18.99 4.35
C ALA A 43 8.59 19.78 3.15
N SER A 44 7.87 19.83 2.03
CA SER A 44 8.21 20.61 0.84
C SER A 44 7.66 22.06 0.88
N GLY A 45 7.03 22.47 1.99
CA GLY A 45 6.56 23.84 2.24
C GLY A 45 5.09 24.10 1.92
N ASP A 46 4.31 23.09 1.52
CA ASP A 46 2.87 23.24 1.33
C ASP A 46 2.10 23.17 2.66
N ARG A 47 0.91 23.75 2.70
CA ARG A 47 -0.04 23.62 3.82
C ARG A 47 -1.03 22.54 3.49
N LEU A 48 -1.26 21.61 4.43
CA LEU A 48 -2.16 20.49 4.26
C LEU A 48 -3.29 20.57 5.28
N SER A 49 -4.54 20.45 4.83
CA SER A 49 -5.70 20.16 5.69
C SER A 49 -6.12 18.72 5.43
N LEU A 50 -5.82 17.81 6.37
CA LEU A 50 -6.19 16.39 6.26
C LEU A 50 -7.50 16.13 6.98
N TYR A 51 -8.50 15.74 6.22
CA TYR A 51 -9.82 15.33 6.68
C TYR A 51 -9.91 13.80 6.78
N GLY A 52 -10.32 13.28 7.92
CA GLY A 52 -10.42 11.83 8.13
C GLY A 52 -11.28 11.46 9.33
N LEU A 53 -11.27 10.17 9.68
CA LEU A 53 -11.97 9.61 10.83
C LEU A 53 -10.97 9.32 11.95
N ASP A 54 -11.40 9.55 13.19
CA ASP A 54 -10.60 9.28 14.40
C ASP A 54 -9.16 9.81 14.33
N LEU A 55 -8.98 10.97 13.69
CA LEU A 55 -7.70 11.65 13.65
C LEU A 55 -7.31 12.11 15.07
N PRO A 56 -6.02 12.11 15.43
CA PRO A 56 -5.56 12.63 16.71
C PRO A 56 -5.84 14.13 16.83
N GLU A 57 -5.87 14.65 18.05
CA GLU A 57 -6.13 16.06 18.33
C GLU A 57 -4.99 16.98 17.88
N ALA A 58 -3.77 16.47 17.84
CA ALA A 58 -2.60 17.23 17.44
C ALA A 58 -1.67 16.39 16.55
N GLU A 59 -1.04 17.08 15.61
CA GLU A 59 0.01 16.56 14.72
C GLU A 59 1.31 17.31 15.00
N PRO A 60 2.43 16.60 15.22
CA PRO A 60 3.73 17.24 15.44
C PRO A 60 4.23 18.05 14.24
N ASN A 61 3.79 17.73 13.03
CA ASN A 61 4.18 18.47 11.83
C ASN A 61 3.34 19.75 11.67
N PRO A 62 3.91 20.94 11.83
CA PRO A 62 3.16 22.22 11.79
C PRO A 62 2.56 22.54 10.41
N GLY A 63 2.98 21.85 9.36
CA GLY A 63 2.44 22.00 8.00
C GLY A 63 1.17 21.18 7.73
N VAL A 64 0.72 20.32 8.66
CA VAL A 64 -0.44 19.45 8.51
C VAL A 64 -1.47 19.77 9.58
N GLU A 65 -2.63 20.28 9.18
CA GLU A 65 -3.80 20.48 10.04
C GLU A 65 -4.70 19.23 9.96
N LEU A 66 -5.02 18.63 11.11
CA LEU A 66 -5.90 17.46 11.19
C LEU A 66 -7.34 17.88 11.48
N ILE A 67 -8.28 17.44 10.65
CA ILE A 67 -9.70 17.79 10.77
C ILE A 67 -10.52 16.53 10.87
N ASN A 68 -11.03 16.25 12.08
CA ASN A 68 -11.85 15.09 12.33
C ASN A 68 -13.25 15.27 11.72
N LEU A 69 -13.63 14.35 10.82
CA LEU A 69 -14.94 14.36 10.17
C LEU A 69 -16.00 13.63 11.01
N ALA A 70 -15.67 12.47 11.55
CA ALA A 70 -16.54 11.64 12.38
C ALA A 70 -15.73 10.60 13.14
N THR A 71 -16.38 9.89 14.06
CA THR A 71 -15.82 8.70 14.72
C THR A 71 -16.16 7.43 13.94
N ALA A 72 -15.20 6.51 13.82
CA ALA A 72 -15.38 5.26 13.07
C ALA A 72 -16.45 4.34 13.67
N ASP A 73 -16.67 4.40 14.99
CA ASP A 73 -17.65 3.59 15.71
C ASP A 73 -19.10 4.06 15.52
N SER A 74 -19.32 5.26 14.96
CA SER A 74 -20.67 5.77 14.71
C SER A 74 -21.35 4.99 13.58
N PRO A 75 -22.71 4.87 13.59
CA PRO A 75 -23.46 4.30 12.48
C PRO A 75 -23.15 4.98 11.14
N LEU A 76 -23.14 4.22 10.04
CA LEU A 76 -22.71 4.72 8.72
C LEU A 76 -23.45 6.01 8.30
N TRP A 77 -24.78 6.06 8.45
CA TRP A 77 -25.57 7.24 8.09
C TRP A 77 -25.16 8.48 8.87
N GLN A 78 -24.84 8.31 10.16
CA GLN A 78 -24.39 9.40 11.03
C GLN A 78 -22.98 9.86 10.63
N ARG A 79 -22.07 8.91 10.31
CA ARG A 79 -20.71 9.23 9.80
C ARG A 79 -20.79 10.05 8.53
N LEU A 80 -21.63 9.66 7.58
CA LEU A 80 -21.77 10.38 6.30
C LEU A 80 -22.34 11.79 6.50
N TRP A 81 -23.35 11.93 7.37
CA TRP A 81 -23.91 13.25 7.72
C TRP A 81 -22.89 14.14 8.44
N LEU A 82 -22.17 13.61 9.43
CA LEU A 82 -21.12 14.34 10.14
C LEU A 82 -19.97 14.72 9.19
N THR A 83 -19.60 13.86 8.28
CA THR A 83 -18.58 14.13 7.25
C THR A 83 -18.93 15.40 6.47
N GLN A 84 -20.14 15.50 5.95
CA GLN A 84 -20.59 16.70 5.22
C GLN A 84 -20.62 17.94 6.11
N ARG A 85 -21.25 17.83 7.29
CA ARG A 85 -21.40 18.95 8.24
C ARG A 85 -20.03 19.48 8.70
N ASN A 86 -19.14 18.60 9.13
CA ASN A 86 -17.85 19.00 9.68
C ASN A 86 -16.90 19.50 8.58
N PHE A 87 -16.99 18.98 7.38
CA PHE A 87 -16.27 19.52 6.23
C PHE A 87 -16.69 20.98 5.97
N LEU A 88 -17.99 21.27 5.88
CA LEU A 88 -18.50 22.63 5.68
C LEU A 88 -18.06 23.61 6.79
N ASN A 89 -18.15 23.16 8.05
CA ASN A 89 -17.86 24.03 9.19
C ASN A 89 -16.38 24.32 9.39
N LYS A 90 -15.51 23.47 8.83
CA LYS A 90 -14.05 23.51 9.05
C LYS A 90 -13.27 23.68 7.73
N GLN A 91 -13.95 24.12 6.67
CA GLN A 91 -13.25 24.42 5.42
C GLN A 91 -12.31 25.59 5.61
N PRO A 92 -11.05 25.47 5.16
CA PRO A 92 -10.17 26.63 5.04
C PRO A 92 -10.77 27.69 4.11
N VAL A 93 -10.54 28.95 4.41
CA VAL A 93 -11.05 30.09 3.63
C VAL A 93 -10.66 30.00 2.15
N LYS A 94 -9.52 29.39 1.87
CA LYS A 94 -9.03 29.17 0.50
C LYS A 94 -8.16 27.93 0.43
N VAL A 95 -8.49 27.03 -0.51
CA VAL A 95 -7.65 25.89 -0.91
C VAL A 95 -7.32 26.00 -2.40
N ASP A 96 -6.13 25.55 -2.76
CA ASP A 96 -5.64 25.59 -4.13
C ASP A 96 -5.92 24.29 -4.87
N ALA A 97 -6.06 23.17 -4.15
CA ALA A 97 -6.43 21.85 -4.69
C ALA A 97 -7.11 20.98 -3.65
N ILE A 98 -7.92 20.01 -4.12
CA ILE A 98 -8.56 18.99 -3.28
C ILE A 98 -8.14 17.61 -3.79
N ASN A 99 -7.60 16.78 -2.88
CA ASN A 99 -7.28 15.38 -3.15
C ASN A 99 -8.22 14.45 -2.38
N LEU A 100 -9.02 13.67 -3.10
CA LEU A 100 -9.94 12.67 -2.56
C LEU A 100 -9.29 11.30 -2.64
N ASN A 101 -9.34 10.50 -1.56
CA ASN A 101 -8.65 9.21 -1.49
C ASN A 101 -9.59 8.02 -1.28
N PHE A 102 -10.83 8.24 -0.86
CA PHE A 102 -11.80 7.16 -0.67
C PHE A 102 -13.23 7.61 -1.02
N ALA A 103 -13.86 6.89 -1.95
CA ALA A 103 -15.14 7.31 -2.54
C ALA A 103 -16.28 7.42 -1.53
N LEU A 104 -16.39 6.50 -0.54
CA LEU A 104 -17.48 6.50 0.42
C LEU A 104 -17.54 7.80 1.24
N TYR A 105 -16.40 8.30 1.72
CA TYR A 105 -16.36 9.54 2.50
C TYR A 105 -16.26 10.79 1.62
N SER A 106 -15.98 10.64 0.34
CA SER A 106 -16.03 11.72 -0.65
C SER A 106 -17.47 11.98 -1.16
N LEU A 107 -18.33 10.95 -1.16
CA LEU A 107 -19.70 11.05 -1.66
C LEU A 107 -20.53 12.16 -0.98
N PRO A 108 -20.59 12.26 0.37
CA PRO A 108 -21.37 13.30 1.03
C PRO A 108 -20.82 14.73 0.80
N LEU A 109 -19.59 14.84 0.32
CA LEU A 109 -18.96 16.13 0.06
C LEU A 109 -19.34 16.70 -1.32
N LEU A 110 -19.81 15.89 -2.26
CA LEU A 110 -20.07 16.32 -3.64
C LEU A 110 -20.91 17.61 -3.75
N PRO A 111 -21.99 17.80 -2.97
CA PRO A 111 -22.80 19.02 -3.05
C PRO A 111 -22.11 20.27 -2.51
N VAL A 112 -21.04 20.10 -1.74
CA VAL A 112 -20.37 21.17 -0.97
C VAL A 112 -18.94 21.42 -1.43
N LEU A 113 -18.44 20.64 -2.38
CA LEU A 113 -17.14 20.87 -3.00
C LEU A 113 -17.14 22.16 -3.84
N PRO A 114 -16.11 22.99 -3.76
CA PRO A 114 -16.02 24.22 -4.53
C PRO A 114 -15.90 23.94 -6.05
N ASN A 115 -16.56 24.77 -6.86
CA ASN A 115 -16.59 24.58 -8.32
C ASN A 115 -15.32 25.05 -9.05
N LYS A 116 -14.50 25.89 -8.39
CA LYS A 116 -13.34 26.54 -9.02
C LYS A 116 -11.99 25.98 -8.57
N VAL A 117 -12.00 24.97 -7.71
CA VAL A 117 -10.81 24.32 -7.19
C VAL A 117 -10.64 22.96 -7.89
N PRO A 118 -9.47 22.64 -8.43
CA PRO A 118 -9.24 21.34 -9.07
C PRO A 118 -9.40 20.20 -8.06
N ILE A 119 -10.14 19.17 -8.49
CA ILE A 119 -10.41 17.98 -7.66
C ILE A 119 -9.73 16.78 -8.31
N THR A 120 -8.75 16.23 -7.60
CA THR A 120 -8.05 15.01 -8.00
C THR A 120 -8.49 13.86 -7.12
N PHE A 121 -8.75 12.68 -7.70
CA PHE A 121 -8.98 11.45 -6.97
C PHE A 121 -7.75 10.56 -7.04
N THR A 122 -7.18 10.20 -5.89
CA THR A 122 -6.14 9.16 -5.82
C THR A 122 -6.81 7.81 -5.67
N PHE A 123 -6.69 6.98 -6.71
CA PHE A 123 -7.38 5.69 -6.81
C PHE A 123 -6.51 4.58 -6.22
N HIS A 124 -6.83 4.16 -5.01
CA HIS A 124 -6.11 3.11 -4.28
C HIS A 124 -6.60 1.70 -4.58
N GLY A 125 -7.78 1.57 -5.19
CA GLY A 125 -8.38 0.30 -5.56
C GLY A 125 -9.87 0.42 -5.87
N PRO A 126 -10.40 -0.54 -6.64
CA PRO A 126 -11.83 -0.62 -6.96
C PRO A 126 -12.58 -1.24 -5.78
N TRP A 127 -13.02 -0.44 -4.81
CA TRP A 127 -13.67 -0.91 -3.58
C TRP A 127 -14.86 -1.87 -3.84
N ALA A 128 -15.67 -1.57 -4.86
CA ALA A 128 -16.78 -2.45 -5.24
C ALA A 128 -16.29 -3.83 -5.71
N LEU A 129 -15.25 -3.88 -6.58
CA LEU A 129 -14.70 -5.13 -7.10
C LEU A 129 -13.92 -5.90 -6.03
N GLU A 130 -13.27 -5.23 -5.09
CA GLU A 130 -12.64 -5.87 -3.93
C GLU A 130 -13.69 -6.56 -3.05
N SER A 131 -14.83 -5.87 -2.78
CA SER A 131 -15.95 -6.42 -2.02
C SER A 131 -16.56 -7.65 -2.71
N GLU A 132 -16.65 -7.64 -4.05
CA GLU A 132 -17.10 -8.82 -4.82
C GLU A 132 -16.17 -10.02 -4.57
N LYS A 133 -14.86 -9.82 -4.61
CA LYS A 133 -13.88 -10.89 -4.35
C LYS A 133 -13.90 -11.40 -2.90
N GLU A 134 -14.40 -10.58 -1.99
CA GLU A 134 -14.61 -10.94 -0.58
C GLU A 134 -16.00 -11.57 -0.31
N GLY A 135 -16.82 -11.75 -1.37
CA GLY A 135 -18.10 -12.49 -1.30
C GLY A 135 -19.34 -11.61 -1.03
N GLU A 136 -19.24 -10.30 -1.23
CA GLU A 136 -20.41 -9.43 -1.12
C GLU A 136 -21.44 -9.71 -2.22
N SER A 137 -22.71 -9.44 -1.91
CA SER A 137 -23.81 -9.62 -2.86
C SER A 137 -23.67 -8.76 -4.10
N LYS A 138 -24.10 -9.26 -5.27
CA LYS A 138 -24.07 -8.53 -6.55
C LYS A 138 -24.80 -7.18 -6.47
N LEU A 139 -25.87 -7.08 -5.70
CA LEU A 139 -26.60 -5.83 -5.49
C LEU A 139 -25.76 -4.82 -4.69
N GLY A 140 -25.09 -5.27 -3.63
CA GLY A 140 -24.19 -4.42 -2.84
C GLY A 140 -23.03 -3.89 -3.67
N VAL A 141 -22.39 -4.74 -4.46
CA VAL A 141 -21.32 -4.38 -5.40
C VAL A 141 -21.82 -3.35 -6.42
N PHE A 142 -22.98 -3.59 -7.05
CA PHE A 142 -23.58 -2.65 -8.01
C PHE A 142 -23.87 -1.27 -7.38
N LEU A 143 -24.42 -1.24 -6.16
CA LEU A 143 -24.69 0.03 -5.46
C LEU A 143 -23.39 0.77 -5.15
N LYS A 144 -22.36 0.09 -4.65
CA LYS A 144 -21.04 0.68 -4.40
C LYS A 144 -20.44 1.27 -5.67
N GLN A 145 -20.41 0.50 -6.75
CA GLN A 145 -19.82 0.93 -8.01
C GLN A 145 -20.61 2.08 -8.66
N SER A 146 -21.94 1.94 -8.79
CA SER A 146 -22.75 2.86 -9.59
C SER A 146 -23.15 4.11 -8.83
N LEU A 147 -23.54 4.00 -7.55
CA LEU A 147 -24.05 5.14 -6.79
C LEU A 147 -22.95 5.85 -5.98
N VAL A 148 -21.90 5.13 -5.58
CA VAL A 148 -20.81 5.74 -4.78
C VAL A 148 -19.63 6.08 -5.68
N GLU A 149 -18.91 5.08 -6.18
CA GLU A 149 -17.65 5.30 -6.89
C GLU A 149 -17.84 6.12 -8.18
N LYS A 150 -18.75 5.71 -9.08
CA LYS A 150 -18.98 6.44 -10.32
C LYS A 150 -19.52 7.86 -10.10
N SER A 151 -20.29 8.10 -9.04
CA SER A 151 -20.78 9.44 -8.71
C SER A 151 -19.64 10.37 -8.29
N VAL A 152 -18.73 9.87 -7.45
CA VAL A 152 -17.54 10.62 -7.02
C VAL A 152 -16.62 10.87 -8.23
N TYR A 153 -16.34 9.83 -9.01
CA TYR A 153 -15.39 9.94 -10.14
C TYR A 153 -15.86 10.94 -11.22
N ARG A 154 -17.17 11.04 -11.47
CA ARG A 154 -17.72 12.04 -12.42
C ARG A 154 -17.43 13.48 -12.01
N ARG A 155 -17.26 13.74 -10.70
CA ARG A 155 -16.98 15.08 -10.17
C ARG A 155 -15.50 15.44 -10.22
N CYS A 156 -14.61 14.45 -10.39
CA CYS A 156 -13.18 14.65 -10.37
C CYS A 156 -12.65 15.10 -11.74
N ASP A 157 -11.72 16.04 -11.69
CA ASP A 157 -11.06 16.59 -12.87
C ASP A 157 -9.93 15.67 -13.33
N ARG A 158 -9.19 15.06 -12.37
CA ARG A 158 -8.02 14.21 -12.59
C ARG A 158 -8.01 13.03 -11.65
N PHE A 159 -7.20 12.03 -12.03
CA PHE A 159 -6.99 10.81 -11.27
C PHE A 159 -5.52 10.51 -11.16
N ILE A 160 -5.08 10.14 -9.96
CA ILE A 160 -3.76 9.56 -9.73
C ILE A 160 -3.98 8.08 -9.46
N VAL A 161 -3.26 7.23 -10.17
CA VAL A 161 -3.23 5.78 -9.98
C VAL A 161 -1.80 5.32 -9.77
N LEU A 162 -1.61 4.24 -9.03
CA LEU A 162 -0.28 3.82 -8.63
C LEU A 162 0.39 2.86 -9.64
N SER A 163 -0.37 2.41 -10.66
CA SER A 163 0.11 1.47 -11.68
C SER A 163 -0.70 1.56 -12.97
N GLN A 164 -0.13 1.06 -14.07
CA GLN A 164 -0.84 0.91 -15.34
C GLN A 164 -2.01 -0.09 -15.21
N ALA A 165 -1.83 -1.15 -14.43
CA ALA A 165 -2.88 -2.12 -14.16
C ALA A 165 -4.13 -1.45 -13.56
N PHE A 166 -3.97 -0.53 -12.59
CA PHE A 166 -5.09 0.21 -12.00
C PHE A 166 -5.61 1.33 -12.89
N ALA A 167 -4.76 1.91 -13.75
CA ALA A 167 -5.21 2.83 -14.80
C ALA A 167 -6.18 2.13 -15.77
N ASN A 168 -5.86 0.91 -16.17
CA ASN A 168 -6.71 0.11 -17.06
C ASN A 168 -8.06 -0.23 -16.38
N ILE A 169 -8.07 -0.61 -15.10
CA ILE A 169 -9.31 -0.85 -14.35
C ILE A 169 -10.16 0.43 -14.30
N LEU A 170 -9.55 1.56 -13.95
CA LEU A 170 -10.26 2.83 -13.85
C LEU A 170 -10.85 3.26 -15.21
N HIS A 171 -10.11 3.04 -16.29
CA HIS A 171 -10.57 3.33 -17.65
C HIS A 171 -11.70 2.38 -18.10
N LEU A 172 -11.50 1.08 -17.97
CA LEU A 172 -12.42 0.07 -18.54
C LEU A 172 -13.68 -0.10 -17.70
N GLU A 173 -13.57 -0.19 -16.35
CA GLU A 173 -14.71 -0.49 -15.47
C GLU A 173 -15.49 0.77 -15.06
N TYR A 174 -14.79 1.90 -14.93
CA TYR A 174 -15.39 3.15 -14.49
C TYR A 174 -15.53 4.18 -15.60
N GLN A 175 -15.04 3.89 -16.81
CA GLN A 175 -15.15 4.74 -18.01
C GLN A 175 -14.49 6.12 -17.82
N VAL A 176 -13.45 6.20 -17.01
CA VAL A 176 -12.66 7.42 -16.86
C VAL A 176 -11.78 7.60 -18.10
N PRO A 177 -11.81 8.77 -18.76
CA PRO A 177 -10.94 9.03 -19.94
C PRO A 177 -9.45 8.90 -19.55
N SER A 178 -8.66 8.23 -20.38
CA SER A 178 -7.22 8.04 -20.16
C SER A 178 -6.46 9.36 -20.03
N SER A 179 -6.93 10.42 -20.70
CA SER A 179 -6.35 11.78 -20.62
C SER A 179 -6.46 12.41 -19.23
N LYS A 180 -7.33 11.90 -18.36
CA LYS A 180 -7.48 12.36 -16.97
C LYS A 180 -6.68 11.50 -15.98
N ILE A 181 -6.06 10.41 -16.42
CA ILE A 181 -5.39 9.43 -15.56
C ILE A 181 -3.89 9.68 -15.59
N HIS A 182 -3.30 9.92 -14.42
CA HIS A 182 -1.88 10.10 -14.22
C HIS A 182 -1.34 8.91 -13.40
N ILE A 183 -0.36 8.21 -13.96
CA ILE A 183 0.28 7.08 -13.28
C ILE A 183 1.46 7.61 -12.50
N ILE A 184 1.37 7.56 -11.18
CA ILE A 184 2.42 7.97 -10.26
C ILE A 184 2.54 6.86 -9.21
N PRO A 185 3.69 6.16 -9.12
CA PRO A 185 3.87 5.06 -8.19
C PRO A 185 3.76 5.51 -6.73
N GLY A 186 3.59 4.56 -5.81
CA GLY A 186 3.68 4.82 -4.38
C GLY A 186 5.13 5.03 -3.95
N GLY A 187 5.33 5.77 -2.88
CA GLY A 187 6.64 6.01 -2.28
C GLY A 187 6.93 5.12 -1.07
N VAL A 188 8.18 5.17 -0.61
CA VAL A 188 8.64 4.56 0.64
C VAL A 188 9.42 5.58 1.48
N ASP A 189 9.21 5.55 2.79
CA ASP A 189 10.03 6.33 3.73
C ASP A 189 11.41 5.66 3.90
N LEU A 190 12.39 6.19 3.17
CA LEU A 190 13.75 5.65 3.17
C LEU A 190 14.45 5.77 4.52
N LYS A 191 14.07 6.74 5.36
CA LYS A 191 14.66 6.88 6.71
C LYS A 191 14.17 5.77 7.62
N ARG A 192 12.89 5.45 7.53
CA ARG A 192 12.25 4.42 8.33
C ARG A 192 12.62 3.01 7.86
N PHE A 193 12.64 2.77 6.55
CA PHE A 193 12.94 1.47 5.94
C PHE A 193 14.43 1.26 5.61
N GLN A 194 15.30 2.02 6.23
CA GLN A 194 16.77 1.84 6.15
C GLN A 194 17.36 1.53 7.54
N PRO A 195 17.00 0.43 8.18
CA PRO A 195 17.57 0.08 9.47
C PRO A 195 19.02 -0.33 9.34
N ASN A 196 19.84 0.05 10.33
CA ASN A 196 21.28 -0.19 10.35
C ASN A 196 21.66 -1.56 10.99
N LEU A 197 20.80 -2.58 10.86
CA LEU A 197 21.05 -3.90 11.39
C LEU A 197 21.56 -4.85 10.33
N SER A 198 22.54 -5.67 10.68
CA SER A 198 22.82 -6.86 9.88
C SER A 198 21.67 -7.86 9.99
N ARG A 199 21.55 -8.78 9.02
CA ARG A 199 20.53 -9.84 9.05
C ARG A 199 20.58 -10.64 10.35
N GLN A 200 21.77 -10.99 10.82
CA GLN A 200 21.97 -11.73 12.05
C GLN A 200 21.48 -10.95 13.28
N GLN A 201 21.80 -9.66 13.37
CA GLN A 201 21.31 -8.80 14.47
C GLN A 201 19.80 -8.66 14.45
N ALA A 202 19.19 -8.47 13.26
CA ALA A 202 17.74 -8.39 13.12
C ALA A 202 17.04 -9.69 13.53
N ARG A 203 17.60 -10.86 13.18
CA ARG A 203 17.10 -12.18 13.64
C ARG A 203 17.20 -12.35 15.14
N LEU A 204 18.31 -11.96 15.74
CA LEU A 204 18.49 -12.01 17.21
C LEU A 204 17.44 -11.14 17.91
N GLN A 205 17.22 -9.92 17.42
CA GLN A 205 16.24 -9.00 18.02
C GLN A 205 14.80 -9.52 17.94
N LEU A 206 14.46 -10.29 16.88
CA LEU A 206 13.13 -10.88 16.70
C LEU A 206 12.99 -12.29 17.25
N ASN A 207 14.06 -12.88 17.80
CA ASN A 207 14.14 -14.30 18.20
C ASN A 207 13.78 -15.23 17.02
N TRP A 208 14.31 -14.93 15.83
CA TRP A 208 14.16 -15.76 14.64
C TRP A 208 15.35 -16.71 14.45
N PRO A 209 15.16 -17.86 13.74
CA PRO A 209 16.23 -18.82 13.45
C PRO A 209 17.44 -18.15 12.77
N GLN A 210 18.67 -18.56 13.18
CA GLN A 210 19.89 -18.00 12.61
C GLN A 210 20.37 -18.76 11.38
N ASP A 211 20.04 -20.02 11.29
CA ASP A 211 20.54 -21.04 10.36
C ASP A 211 19.54 -21.46 9.29
N ARG A 212 18.38 -20.79 9.20
CA ARG A 212 17.32 -21.09 8.22
C ARG A 212 17.27 -20.04 7.11
N PHE A 213 16.78 -20.45 5.93
CA PHE A 213 16.38 -19.52 4.89
C PHE A 213 15.01 -18.95 5.23
N ILE A 214 14.97 -17.64 5.52
CA ILE A 214 13.77 -16.98 6.04
C ILE A 214 13.06 -16.23 4.93
N ILE A 215 11.79 -16.61 4.72
CA ILE A 215 10.83 -15.89 3.87
C ILE A 215 9.90 -15.09 4.78
N PHE A 216 9.69 -13.81 4.45
CA PHE A 216 8.79 -12.94 5.18
C PHE A 216 7.64 -12.44 4.30
N THR A 217 6.41 -12.46 4.82
CA THR A 217 5.24 -11.91 4.12
C THR A 217 4.33 -11.12 5.06
N PRO A 218 4.35 -9.77 5.01
CA PRO A 218 3.40 -8.93 5.73
C PRO A 218 2.14 -8.73 4.90
N ARG A 219 1.07 -9.49 5.21
CA ARG A 219 -0.19 -9.46 4.43
C ARG A 219 -1.42 -9.58 5.32
N ARG A 220 -2.51 -8.94 4.92
CA ARG A 220 -3.82 -9.23 5.51
C ARG A 220 -4.20 -10.68 5.24
N LEU A 221 -4.78 -11.36 6.24
CA LEU A 221 -5.17 -12.77 6.12
C LEU A 221 -6.57 -12.86 5.48
N VAL A 222 -6.64 -12.50 4.18
CA VAL A 222 -7.84 -12.55 3.33
C VAL A 222 -7.53 -13.32 2.04
N LYS A 223 -8.55 -13.88 1.39
CA LYS A 223 -8.40 -14.82 0.26
C LYS A 223 -7.56 -14.26 -0.89
N ARG A 224 -7.79 -13.01 -1.28
CA ARG A 224 -7.09 -12.39 -2.41
C ARG A 224 -5.57 -12.22 -2.21
N MET A 225 -5.08 -12.34 -0.96
CA MET A 225 -3.65 -12.24 -0.66
C MET A 225 -2.87 -13.54 -0.90
N GLY A 226 -3.54 -14.67 -1.19
CA GLY A 226 -2.92 -15.90 -1.68
C GLY A 226 -2.03 -16.65 -0.70
N LEU A 227 -2.22 -16.44 0.62
CA LEU A 227 -1.42 -17.12 1.64
C LEU A 227 -1.66 -18.62 1.67
N ASP A 228 -2.85 -19.07 1.30
CA ASP A 228 -3.20 -20.49 1.10
C ASP A 228 -2.34 -21.13 0.01
N LYS A 229 -2.11 -20.44 -1.10
CA LYS A 229 -1.22 -20.87 -2.18
C LYS A 229 0.25 -20.88 -1.76
N LEU A 230 0.65 -19.89 -0.98
CA LEU A 230 2.02 -19.83 -0.42
C LEU A 230 2.28 -21.03 0.51
N LEU A 231 1.34 -21.37 1.40
CA LEU A 231 1.48 -22.55 2.26
C LEU A 231 1.61 -23.84 1.46
N GLN A 232 0.80 -24.02 0.39
CA GLN A 232 0.93 -25.14 -0.53
C GLN A 232 2.31 -25.19 -1.20
N ALA A 233 2.80 -24.03 -1.68
CA ALA A 233 4.12 -23.91 -2.30
C ALA A 233 5.25 -24.33 -1.34
N ILE A 234 5.21 -23.86 -0.08
CA ILE A 234 6.19 -24.26 0.93
C ILE A 234 6.13 -25.77 1.21
N ALA A 235 4.91 -26.33 1.29
CA ALA A 235 4.74 -27.77 1.49
C ALA A 235 5.33 -28.61 0.34
N GLU A 236 5.24 -28.13 -0.89
CA GLU A 236 5.77 -28.81 -2.09
C GLU A 236 7.31 -28.87 -2.07
N ILE A 237 8.00 -27.85 -1.56
CA ILE A 237 9.46 -27.77 -1.57
C ILE A 237 10.14 -28.15 -0.26
N LYS A 238 9.38 -28.37 0.84
CA LYS A 238 9.94 -28.57 2.20
C LYS A 238 10.90 -29.75 2.33
N SER A 239 10.74 -30.79 1.49
CA SER A 239 11.66 -31.94 1.51
C SER A 239 12.97 -31.68 0.77
N ARG A 240 12.95 -30.82 -0.23
CA ARG A 240 14.12 -30.41 -1.01
C ARG A 240 14.88 -29.26 -0.36
N ILE A 241 14.17 -28.43 0.42
CA ILE A 241 14.72 -27.28 1.15
C ILE A 241 14.33 -27.42 2.63
N PRO A 242 15.05 -28.28 3.40
CA PRO A 242 14.71 -28.60 4.78
C PRO A 242 14.80 -27.39 5.72
N ASP A 243 15.64 -26.41 5.41
CA ASP A 243 15.91 -25.26 6.28
C ASP A 243 15.02 -24.02 5.94
N ILE A 244 13.99 -24.20 5.09
CA ILE A 244 13.05 -23.12 4.79
C ILE A 244 12.18 -22.75 5.99
N TRP A 245 12.00 -21.47 6.24
CA TRP A 245 11.15 -20.96 7.31
C TRP A 245 10.37 -19.73 6.83
N LEU A 246 9.06 -19.72 7.07
CA LEU A 246 8.13 -18.68 6.62
C LEU A 246 7.55 -17.93 7.82
N ALA A 247 7.75 -16.61 7.86
CA ALA A 247 7.13 -15.69 8.80
C ALA A 247 5.98 -14.93 8.14
N ILE A 248 4.77 -15.07 8.68
CA ILE A 248 3.56 -14.40 8.19
C ILE A 248 3.12 -13.35 9.21
N ALA A 249 3.19 -12.07 8.85
CA ALA A 249 2.70 -10.97 9.66
C ALA A 249 1.38 -10.42 9.11
N GLY A 250 0.42 -10.20 9.99
CA GLY A 250 -0.88 -9.64 9.65
C GLY A 250 -2.03 -10.31 10.38
N LYS A 251 -3.22 -9.75 10.22
CA LYS A 251 -4.48 -10.27 10.76
C LYS A 251 -5.53 -10.35 9.67
N GLY A 252 -6.56 -11.17 9.88
CA GLY A 252 -7.70 -11.27 8.98
C GLY A 252 -8.57 -12.48 9.28
N PRO A 253 -9.73 -12.58 8.64
CA PRO A 253 -10.72 -13.63 8.91
C PRO A 253 -10.23 -15.04 8.59
N LEU A 254 -9.20 -15.20 7.75
CA LEU A 254 -8.67 -16.51 7.37
C LEU A 254 -7.59 -17.04 8.34
N GLN A 255 -7.32 -16.37 9.45
CA GLN A 255 -6.22 -16.77 10.35
C GLN A 255 -6.34 -18.24 10.77
N LEU A 256 -7.46 -18.62 11.37
CA LEU A 256 -7.67 -20.01 11.83
C LEU A 256 -7.59 -21.02 10.70
N ALA A 257 -8.16 -20.71 9.52
CA ALA A 257 -8.12 -21.60 8.38
C ALA A 257 -6.70 -21.79 7.82
N LEU A 258 -5.88 -20.73 7.80
CA LEU A 258 -4.49 -20.81 7.35
C LEU A 258 -3.60 -21.55 8.37
N GLU A 259 -3.82 -21.36 9.67
CA GLU A 259 -3.13 -22.11 10.73
C GLU A 259 -3.47 -23.60 10.65
N GLN A 260 -4.76 -23.96 10.46
CA GLN A 260 -5.18 -25.32 10.24
C GLN A 260 -4.55 -25.93 8.98
N GLN A 261 -4.57 -25.20 7.85
CA GLN A 261 -3.94 -25.64 6.60
C GLN A 261 -2.43 -25.90 6.79
N ALA A 262 -1.72 -25.02 7.50
CA ALA A 262 -0.30 -25.21 7.79
C ALA A 262 -0.05 -26.50 8.60
N ASN A 263 -0.91 -26.80 9.58
CA ASN A 263 -0.84 -28.03 10.35
C ASN A 263 -1.10 -29.28 9.47
N GLU A 264 -2.17 -29.26 8.66
CA GLU A 264 -2.51 -30.37 7.73
C GLU A 264 -1.39 -30.63 6.72
N LEU A 265 -0.70 -29.59 6.27
CA LEU A 265 0.46 -29.68 5.37
C LEU A 265 1.76 -30.07 6.09
N GLY A 266 1.75 -30.24 7.42
CA GLY A 266 2.93 -30.57 8.22
C GLY A 266 3.99 -29.47 8.17
N LEU A 267 3.60 -28.21 8.42
CA LEU A 267 4.46 -27.02 8.36
C LEU A 267 4.64 -26.37 9.74
N ASN A 268 4.25 -26.99 10.84
CA ASN A 268 4.23 -26.40 12.18
C ASN A 268 5.60 -25.91 12.68
N ASP A 269 6.69 -26.54 12.25
CA ASP A 269 8.08 -26.17 12.57
C ASP A 269 8.69 -25.19 11.54
N ARG A 270 7.97 -24.85 10.50
CA ARG A 270 8.46 -24.06 9.35
C ARG A 270 7.67 -22.78 9.10
N VAL A 271 6.46 -22.66 9.61
CA VAL A 271 5.60 -21.48 9.43
C VAL A 271 5.28 -20.88 10.79
N LYS A 272 5.49 -19.58 10.91
CA LYS A 272 5.11 -18.83 12.10
C LYS A 272 4.17 -17.68 11.74
N PHE A 273 2.98 -17.72 12.31
CA PHE A 273 2.04 -16.62 12.27
C PHE A 273 2.39 -15.64 13.39
N LEU A 274 2.77 -14.41 13.01
CA LEU A 274 3.23 -13.36 13.94
C LEU A 274 2.09 -12.49 14.46
N GLY A 275 0.90 -12.59 13.85
CA GLY A 275 -0.19 -11.66 14.11
C GLY A 275 0.15 -10.24 13.62
N PHE A 276 -0.38 -9.24 14.33
CA PHE A 276 -0.06 -7.84 14.03
C PHE A 276 1.39 -7.53 14.44
N LEU A 277 2.19 -7.13 13.48
CA LEU A 277 3.56 -6.67 13.73
C LEU A 277 3.55 -5.14 13.89
N PRO A 278 4.02 -4.59 15.03
CA PRO A 278 4.14 -3.16 15.20
C PRO A 278 4.97 -2.51 14.10
N ASP A 279 4.60 -1.31 13.74
CA ASP A 279 5.17 -0.58 12.62
C ASP A 279 6.69 -0.35 12.75
N CYS A 280 7.19 -0.17 13.99
CA CYS A 280 8.63 -0.06 14.27
C CYS A 280 9.40 -1.38 14.10
N GLN A 281 8.72 -2.54 14.14
CA GLN A 281 9.35 -3.85 13.94
C GLN A 281 9.33 -4.30 12.48
N LEU A 282 8.49 -3.68 11.64
CA LEU A 282 8.35 -4.07 10.24
C LEU A 282 9.66 -3.95 9.44
N PRO A 283 10.44 -2.85 9.53
CA PRO A 283 11.75 -2.77 8.88
C PRO A 283 12.74 -3.84 9.37
N ILE A 284 12.70 -4.16 10.67
CA ILE A 284 13.59 -5.18 11.26
C ILE A 284 13.23 -6.57 10.70
N ALA A 285 11.93 -6.86 10.54
CA ALA A 285 11.45 -8.12 9.98
C ALA A 285 11.87 -8.30 8.51
N TYR A 286 11.77 -7.24 7.70
CA TYR A 286 12.33 -7.28 6.34
C TYR A 286 13.83 -7.55 6.35
N GLN A 287 14.62 -6.89 7.20
CA GLN A 287 16.07 -7.11 7.26
C GLN A 287 16.47 -8.49 7.76
N ALA A 288 15.66 -9.11 8.62
CA ALA A 288 15.88 -10.46 9.12
C ALA A 288 15.67 -11.54 8.06
N ALA A 289 14.85 -11.25 7.04
CA ALA A 289 14.52 -12.17 5.96
C ALA A 289 15.62 -12.25 4.90
N ASP A 290 15.71 -13.39 4.24
CA ASP A 290 16.51 -13.59 3.03
C ASP A 290 15.74 -13.13 1.79
N LEU A 291 14.41 -13.33 1.81
CA LEU A 291 13.50 -12.98 0.75
C LEU A 291 12.15 -12.56 1.36
N SER A 292 11.49 -11.57 0.81
CA SER A 292 10.06 -11.38 1.07
C SER A 292 9.21 -11.88 -0.09
N ILE A 293 7.93 -12.19 0.17
CA ILE A 293 7.01 -12.64 -0.89
C ILE A 293 5.63 -12.01 -0.77
N MET A 294 5.05 -11.65 -1.92
CA MET A 294 3.70 -11.12 -2.06
C MET A 294 2.91 -12.04 -3.03
N PRO A 295 2.22 -13.08 -2.50
CA PRO A 295 1.59 -14.10 -3.32
C PRO A 295 0.15 -13.76 -3.73
N SER A 296 -0.17 -12.47 -3.89
CA SER A 296 -1.51 -11.98 -4.19
C SER A 296 -2.13 -12.67 -5.41
N GLN A 297 -3.45 -12.92 -5.34
CA GLN A 297 -4.22 -13.58 -6.40
C GLN A 297 -4.98 -12.60 -7.28
N SER A 298 -5.29 -11.41 -6.78
CA SER A 298 -6.04 -10.40 -7.53
C SER A 298 -5.99 -9.02 -6.86
N LEU A 299 -6.28 -7.97 -7.64
CA LEU A 299 -6.54 -6.60 -7.20
C LEU A 299 -5.44 -6.01 -6.28
N GLU A 300 -4.20 -6.08 -6.74
CA GLU A 300 -3.08 -5.39 -6.09
C GLU A 300 -2.76 -4.09 -6.84
N GLY A 301 -2.93 -2.95 -6.17
CA GLY A 301 -2.79 -1.64 -6.82
C GLY A 301 -1.36 -1.28 -7.17
N PHE A 302 -0.45 -1.57 -6.26
CA PHE A 302 0.96 -1.24 -6.44
C PHE A 302 1.87 -2.28 -5.79
N GLY A 303 1.73 -2.48 -4.49
CA GLY A 303 2.62 -3.36 -3.72
C GLY A 303 3.62 -2.55 -2.88
N LEU A 304 3.12 -1.63 -2.02
CA LEU A 304 3.98 -0.89 -1.09
C LEU A 304 4.92 -1.80 -0.31
N THR A 305 4.47 -2.98 0.07
CA THR A 305 5.27 -3.98 0.79
C THR A 305 6.47 -4.52 -0.01
N LEU A 306 6.39 -4.54 -1.36
CA LEU A 306 7.56 -4.85 -2.21
C LEU A 306 8.61 -3.76 -2.08
N VAL A 307 8.20 -2.50 -2.21
CA VAL A 307 9.11 -1.36 -2.17
C VAL A 307 9.72 -1.20 -0.77
N GLU A 308 8.94 -1.43 0.28
CA GLU A 308 9.42 -1.47 1.68
C GLU A 308 10.50 -2.54 1.88
N SER A 309 10.28 -3.74 1.34
CA SER A 309 11.27 -4.81 1.36
C SER A 309 12.56 -4.43 0.66
N LEU A 310 12.46 -3.91 -0.57
CA LEU A 310 13.62 -3.45 -1.35
C LEU A 310 14.36 -2.33 -0.62
N ALA A 311 13.67 -1.36 -0.04
CA ALA A 311 14.28 -0.28 0.75
C ALA A 311 15.07 -0.82 1.96
N CYS A 312 14.58 -1.89 2.60
CA CYS A 312 15.31 -2.60 3.66
C CYS A 312 16.50 -3.44 3.14
N GLY A 313 16.72 -3.50 1.84
CA GLY A 313 17.74 -4.32 1.20
C GLY A 313 17.38 -5.80 1.11
N THR A 314 16.10 -6.15 1.18
CA THR A 314 15.63 -7.53 1.06
C THR A 314 14.95 -7.72 -0.27
N PRO A 315 15.42 -8.67 -1.12
CA PRO A 315 14.75 -9.01 -2.36
C PRO A 315 13.30 -9.38 -2.13
N ALA A 316 12.44 -9.08 -3.08
CA ALA A 316 11.00 -9.31 -2.94
C ALA A 316 10.44 -10.04 -4.17
N LEU A 317 9.86 -11.23 -3.95
CA LEU A 317 9.18 -12.03 -4.96
C LEU A 317 7.70 -11.67 -5.01
N CYS A 318 7.10 -11.60 -6.18
CA CYS A 318 5.66 -11.42 -6.32
C CYS A 318 5.04 -12.34 -7.38
N THR A 319 3.73 -12.53 -7.27
CA THR A 319 2.90 -13.09 -8.34
C THR A 319 2.61 -12.01 -9.40
N PRO A 320 2.28 -12.39 -10.66
CA PRO A 320 2.04 -11.45 -11.75
C PRO A 320 0.68 -10.75 -11.66
N VAL A 321 0.42 -10.07 -10.52
CA VAL A 321 -0.89 -9.46 -10.21
C VAL A 321 -0.77 -7.96 -10.06
N GLY A 322 -1.67 -7.24 -10.76
CA GLY A 322 -1.83 -5.80 -10.63
C GLY A 322 -0.57 -5.02 -10.93
N GLY A 323 -0.24 -4.05 -10.09
CA GLY A 323 0.94 -3.19 -10.24
C GLY A 323 2.26 -3.79 -9.75
N MET A 324 2.24 -4.94 -9.07
CA MET A 324 3.46 -5.54 -8.52
C MET A 324 4.53 -5.86 -9.58
N PRO A 325 4.18 -6.48 -10.74
CA PRO A 325 5.14 -6.72 -11.81
C PRO A 325 5.78 -5.43 -12.35
N GLU A 326 5.05 -4.32 -12.35
CA GLU A 326 5.56 -3.04 -12.85
C GLU A 326 6.74 -2.52 -12.02
N ILE A 327 6.78 -2.85 -10.71
CA ILE A 327 7.90 -2.53 -9.83
C ILE A 327 9.14 -3.36 -10.20
N LEU A 328 8.97 -4.66 -10.42
CA LEU A 328 10.09 -5.60 -10.52
C LEU A 328 10.61 -5.78 -11.95
N THR A 329 9.78 -5.53 -12.98
CA THR A 329 10.19 -5.68 -14.38
C THR A 329 11.41 -4.81 -14.72
N GLY A 330 11.50 -3.60 -14.18
CA GLY A 330 12.63 -2.70 -14.38
C GLY A 330 13.85 -2.99 -13.48
N PHE A 331 13.73 -3.92 -12.53
CA PHE A 331 14.77 -4.25 -11.56
C PHE A 331 15.30 -5.68 -11.74
N SER A 332 14.44 -6.66 -11.55
CA SER A 332 14.76 -8.08 -11.65
C SER A 332 13.49 -8.87 -12.02
N PRO A 333 13.21 -9.09 -13.31
CA PRO A 333 12.02 -9.82 -13.76
C PRO A 333 11.92 -11.24 -13.20
N ASP A 334 13.04 -11.83 -12.84
CA ASP A 334 13.12 -13.16 -12.23
C ASP A 334 12.47 -13.21 -10.83
N LEU A 335 12.22 -12.07 -10.20
CA LEU A 335 11.45 -11.95 -8.96
C LEU A 335 9.93 -11.89 -9.20
N ILE A 336 9.47 -12.28 -10.38
CA ILE A 336 8.06 -12.42 -10.71
C ILE A 336 7.79 -13.89 -11.03
N THR A 337 6.80 -14.51 -10.36
CA THR A 337 6.41 -15.90 -10.67
C THR A 337 5.70 -15.97 -12.02
N SER A 338 5.70 -17.15 -12.66
CA SER A 338 5.01 -17.33 -13.94
C SER A 338 3.48 -17.29 -13.83
N SER A 339 2.94 -17.60 -12.65
CA SER A 339 1.50 -17.50 -12.34
C SER A 339 1.26 -17.37 -10.85
N CYS A 340 -0.02 -17.26 -10.44
CA CYS A 340 -0.43 -17.20 -9.04
C CYS A 340 -0.58 -18.59 -8.39
N GLU A 341 -0.36 -19.69 -9.12
CA GLU A 341 -0.54 -21.03 -8.61
C GLU A 341 0.62 -21.45 -7.68
N ALA A 342 0.28 -22.34 -6.74
CA ALA A 342 1.24 -22.81 -5.74
C ALA A 342 2.49 -23.43 -6.37
N THR A 343 2.33 -24.21 -7.45
CA THR A 343 3.44 -24.84 -8.20
C THR A 343 4.39 -23.81 -8.81
N ALA A 344 3.87 -22.71 -9.37
CA ALA A 344 4.70 -21.63 -9.94
C ALA A 344 5.46 -20.86 -8.84
N ILE A 345 4.82 -20.66 -7.68
CA ILE A 345 5.46 -20.04 -6.51
C ILE A 345 6.55 -21.00 -5.98
N ALA A 346 6.25 -22.29 -5.84
CA ALA A 346 7.17 -23.31 -5.38
C ALA A 346 8.42 -23.40 -6.26
N GLN A 347 8.22 -23.50 -7.58
CA GLN A 347 9.31 -23.57 -8.56
C GLN A 347 10.23 -22.33 -8.46
N ARG A 348 9.65 -21.12 -8.43
CA ARG A 348 10.45 -19.90 -8.38
C ARG A 348 11.21 -19.77 -7.06
N LEU A 349 10.59 -20.13 -5.93
CA LEU A 349 11.25 -20.17 -4.63
C LEU A 349 12.43 -21.17 -4.64
N GLU A 350 12.24 -22.36 -5.20
CA GLU A 350 13.30 -23.35 -5.30
C GLU A 350 14.47 -22.86 -6.15
N GLU A 351 14.21 -22.30 -7.34
CA GLU A 351 15.22 -21.73 -8.24
C GLU A 351 16.07 -20.64 -7.55
N LEU A 352 15.41 -19.74 -6.79
CA LEU A 352 16.08 -18.67 -6.06
C LEU A 352 16.89 -19.19 -4.86
N ILE A 353 16.33 -20.09 -4.07
CA ILE A 353 16.95 -20.61 -2.85
C ILE A 353 18.13 -21.52 -3.18
N MET A 354 18.02 -22.33 -4.24
CA MET A 354 19.11 -23.20 -4.72
C MET A 354 20.18 -22.45 -5.51
N GLY A 355 20.03 -21.14 -5.70
CA GLY A 355 21.01 -20.29 -6.42
C GLY A 355 21.03 -20.50 -7.93
N GLN A 356 20.02 -21.14 -8.52
CA GLN A 356 19.89 -21.27 -9.98
C GLN A 356 19.60 -19.90 -10.61
N ILE A 357 18.85 -19.07 -9.89
CA ILE A 357 18.62 -17.66 -10.19
C ILE A 357 19.26 -16.84 -9.07
N PRO A 358 20.18 -15.90 -9.37
CA PRO A 358 20.83 -15.09 -8.35
C PRO A 358 19.86 -14.08 -7.74
N LEU A 359 19.82 -14.00 -6.42
CA LEU A 359 19.13 -12.92 -5.73
C LEU A 359 19.90 -11.60 -5.88
N PRO A 360 19.22 -10.47 -6.12
CA PRO A 360 19.84 -9.15 -6.08
C PRO A 360 20.53 -8.89 -4.73
N SER A 361 21.65 -8.17 -4.77
CA SER A 361 22.34 -7.77 -3.54
C SER A 361 21.50 -6.79 -2.72
N ARG A 362 21.76 -6.72 -1.41
CA ARG A 362 21.08 -5.76 -0.50
C ARG A 362 21.25 -4.32 -0.99
N ALA A 363 22.45 -3.95 -1.42
CA ALA A 363 22.74 -2.62 -1.95
C ALA A 363 21.93 -2.34 -3.21
N ALA A 364 21.87 -3.29 -4.16
CA ALA A 364 21.07 -3.11 -5.38
C ALA A 364 19.58 -2.91 -5.10
N CYS A 365 19.02 -3.63 -4.12
CA CYS A 365 17.63 -3.43 -3.69
C CYS A 365 17.40 -2.01 -3.13
N GLN A 366 18.28 -1.57 -2.23
CA GLN A 366 18.20 -0.24 -1.61
C GLN A 366 18.36 0.88 -2.64
N ASP A 367 19.36 0.79 -3.51
CA ASP A 367 19.62 1.78 -4.55
C ASP A 367 18.44 1.90 -5.52
N TYR A 368 17.84 0.77 -5.88
CA TYR A 368 16.66 0.76 -6.75
C TYR A 368 15.46 1.42 -6.07
N ALA A 369 15.18 1.08 -4.82
CA ALA A 369 14.08 1.69 -4.05
C ALA A 369 14.29 3.20 -3.87
N ALA A 370 15.50 3.64 -3.48
CA ALA A 370 15.83 5.04 -3.29
C ALA A 370 15.77 5.87 -4.59
N THR A 371 16.16 5.24 -5.71
CA THR A 371 16.15 5.93 -7.00
C THR A 371 14.74 6.15 -7.52
N ASN A 372 13.85 5.18 -7.35
CA ASN A 372 12.55 5.17 -8.03
C ASN A 372 11.36 5.50 -7.12
N PHE A 373 11.45 5.26 -5.79
CA PHE A 373 10.29 5.30 -4.89
C PHE A 373 10.47 6.21 -3.66
N ASP A 374 11.42 7.14 -3.71
CA ASP A 374 11.58 8.16 -2.66
C ASP A 374 10.36 9.07 -2.61
N TRP A 375 9.73 9.19 -1.44
CA TRP A 375 8.56 10.05 -1.23
C TRP A 375 8.77 11.50 -1.64
N HIS A 376 9.98 12.06 -1.53
CA HIS A 376 10.23 13.43 -1.99
C HIS A 376 10.00 13.58 -3.50
N LYS A 377 10.43 12.59 -4.29
CA LYS A 377 10.23 12.58 -5.74
C LYS A 377 8.77 12.34 -6.10
N ILE A 378 8.14 11.37 -5.42
CA ILE A 378 6.74 11.00 -5.65
C ILE A 378 5.80 12.16 -5.28
N ALA A 379 5.97 12.75 -4.10
CA ALA A 379 5.15 13.88 -3.64
C ALA A 379 5.26 15.08 -4.60
N PHE A 380 6.44 15.33 -5.15
CA PHE A 380 6.63 16.38 -6.15
C PHE A 380 5.79 16.13 -7.43
N GLN A 381 5.79 14.89 -7.94
CA GLN A 381 4.97 14.52 -9.11
C GLN A 381 3.46 14.63 -8.80
N VAL A 382 3.05 14.14 -7.63
CA VAL A 382 1.66 14.24 -7.16
C VAL A 382 1.24 15.71 -7.07
N ARG A 383 2.07 16.56 -6.46
CA ARG A 383 1.81 18.02 -6.35
C ARG A 383 1.55 18.66 -7.70
N GLN A 384 2.35 18.32 -8.71
CA GLN A 384 2.15 18.86 -10.06
C GLN A 384 0.77 18.54 -10.61
N VAL A 385 0.30 17.29 -10.42
CA VAL A 385 -1.05 16.89 -10.87
C VAL A 385 -2.15 17.55 -10.04
N LEU A 386 -1.94 17.76 -8.74
CA LEU A 386 -2.94 18.38 -7.87
C LEU A 386 -3.19 19.85 -8.24
N LEU A 387 -2.15 20.58 -8.64
CA LEU A 387 -2.20 22.04 -8.83
C LEU A 387 -2.40 22.49 -10.30
N THR A 388 -2.36 21.57 -11.26
CA THR A 388 -2.70 21.89 -12.65
C THR A 388 -4.19 21.83 -12.90
#